data_53e5994c96660605b9b1f7e3940ef176
#
_entry.id   53e5994c96660605b9b1f7e3940ef176
#
_cell.length_a   1.000
_cell.length_b   1.000
_cell.length_c   1.000
_cell.angle_alpha   90.00
_cell.angle_beta   90.00
_cell.angle_gamma   90.00
#
_symmetry.space_group_name_H-M   'P 1'
#
loop_
_entity.id
_entity.type
_entity.pdbx_description
1 polymer ?
#
loop_
_entity_poly.entity_id
_entity_poly.type
_entity_poly.pdbx_seq_one_letter_code
_entity_poly.pdbx_strand_id
1 'polypeptide(L)'
;MDIARKEGEKRQNVHTHNSTPRFYKNDPALEDTLGVMAEIAFAKWSNLNPDLSEKIHGDGCKDFEFQIKNRVLTIDIKAARKPFNLLLKEQDAKRSADILVLCGIDENAVKFMGWEHKSIMLIMPKKDFGYGYINYYRHSSQLRPMGQLKNLLEMANNGLK
;
A
#
# COMPACT_ATOMS: atom_id res chain seq x y z
N MET A 1 3.35 -18.08 6.70
CA MET A 1 4.48 -17.63 5.86
C MET A 1 4.42 -18.16 4.43
N ASP A 2 4.03 -19.39 4.19
CA ASP A 2 4.06 -19.99 2.84
C ASP A 2 3.14 -19.32 1.79
N ILE A 3 1.99 -18.80 2.17
CA ILE A 3 1.06 -18.14 1.25
C ILE A 3 1.66 -16.81 0.76
N ALA A 4 2.18 -15.98 1.67
CA ALA A 4 2.76 -14.69 1.31
C ALA A 4 3.99 -14.85 0.41
N ARG A 5 4.82 -15.87 0.64
CA ARG A 5 5.97 -16.19 -0.20
C ARG A 5 5.56 -16.63 -1.60
N LYS A 6 4.58 -17.54 -1.72
CA LYS A 6 4.06 -17.99 -3.01
C LYS A 6 3.44 -16.86 -3.84
N GLU A 7 2.64 -15.98 -3.21
CA GLU A 7 2.06 -14.83 -3.88
C GLU A 7 3.12 -13.78 -4.26
N GLY A 8 4.15 -13.58 -3.43
CA GLY A 8 5.28 -12.72 -3.76
C GLY A 8 6.07 -13.24 -4.98
N GLU A 9 6.33 -14.55 -5.05
CA GLU A 9 7.01 -15.20 -6.19
C GLU A 9 6.18 -15.09 -7.48
N LYS A 10 4.85 -15.27 -7.41
CA LYS A 10 3.96 -15.08 -8.56
C LYS A 10 3.98 -13.65 -9.08
N ARG A 11 3.86 -12.66 -8.19
CA ARG A 11 3.92 -11.24 -8.57
C ARG A 11 5.25 -10.89 -9.21
N GLN A 12 6.36 -11.45 -8.75
CA GLN A 12 7.66 -11.24 -9.36
C GLN A 12 7.71 -11.72 -10.81
N ASN A 13 7.14 -12.89 -11.12
CA ASN A 13 7.09 -13.40 -12.49
C ASN A 13 6.31 -12.47 -13.45
N VAL A 14 5.30 -11.77 -12.93
CA VAL A 14 4.55 -10.74 -13.70
C VAL A 14 5.36 -9.46 -13.87
N HIS A 15 6.12 -9.05 -12.83
CA HIS A 15 6.87 -7.79 -12.81
C HIS A 15 8.22 -7.84 -13.54
N THR A 16 8.78 -9.00 -13.86
CA THR A 16 10.06 -9.10 -14.59
C THR A 16 10.03 -8.46 -15.97
N HIS A 17 8.85 -8.19 -16.52
CA HIS A 17 8.69 -7.47 -17.80
C HIS A 17 8.53 -5.94 -17.65
N ASN A 18 8.45 -5.41 -16.43
CA ASN A 18 8.30 -3.98 -16.17
C ASN A 18 9.60 -3.41 -15.59
N SER A 19 10.24 -2.49 -16.31
CA SER A 19 11.50 -1.83 -15.95
C SER A 19 11.41 -0.82 -14.80
N THR A 20 10.51 -1.02 -13.83
CA THR A 20 10.36 -0.11 -12.68
C THR A 20 11.45 -0.37 -11.65
N PRO A 21 12.27 0.63 -11.25
CA PRO A 21 13.29 0.45 -10.22
C PRO A 21 12.66 0.01 -8.89
N ARG A 22 13.22 -1.01 -8.25
CA ARG A 22 12.75 -1.55 -6.97
C ARG A 22 13.58 -0.99 -5.82
N PHE A 23 12.98 -0.88 -4.64
CA PHE A 23 13.61 -0.32 -3.43
C PHE A 23 14.76 -1.18 -2.86
N TYR A 24 14.72 -2.49 -3.13
CA TYR A 24 15.75 -3.44 -2.70
C TYR A 24 16.40 -4.07 -3.92
N LYS A 25 17.64 -3.68 -4.19
CA LYS A 25 18.39 -4.20 -5.36
C LYS A 25 18.77 -5.68 -5.23
N ASN A 26 18.66 -6.25 -4.04
CA ASN A 26 19.28 -7.56 -3.73
C ASN A 26 18.31 -8.74 -3.68
N ASP A 27 17.00 -8.53 -3.46
CA ASP A 27 16.01 -9.61 -3.47
C ASP A 27 14.59 -9.10 -3.81
N PRO A 28 14.22 -9.08 -5.09
CA PRO A 28 12.89 -8.64 -5.53
C PRO A 28 11.74 -9.51 -5.00
N ALA A 29 11.96 -10.82 -4.83
CA ALA A 29 10.94 -11.71 -4.27
C ALA A 29 10.62 -11.38 -2.81
N LEU A 30 11.59 -10.85 -2.08
CA LEU A 30 11.40 -10.42 -0.71
C LEU A 30 10.50 -9.19 -0.61
N GLU A 31 10.65 -8.21 -1.51
CA GLU A 31 9.76 -7.03 -1.55
C GLU A 31 8.31 -7.42 -1.80
N ASP A 32 8.10 -8.26 -2.81
CA ASP A 32 6.76 -8.72 -3.16
C ASP A 32 6.15 -9.52 -1.99
N THR A 33 6.95 -10.31 -1.29
CA THR A 33 6.52 -11.04 -0.07
C THR A 33 6.13 -10.10 1.07
N LEU A 34 6.90 -9.04 1.33
CA LEU A 34 6.57 -8.04 2.36
C LEU A 34 5.27 -7.30 2.05
N GLY A 35 5.05 -6.97 0.77
CA GLY A 35 3.80 -6.38 0.29
C GLY A 35 2.61 -7.28 0.61
N VAL A 36 2.68 -8.54 0.20
CA VAL A 36 1.61 -9.52 0.44
C VAL A 36 1.36 -9.75 1.95
N MET A 37 2.41 -9.79 2.78
CA MET A 37 2.25 -9.88 4.24
C MET A 37 1.46 -8.70 4.80
N ALA A 38 1.76 -7.48 4.37
CA ALA A 38 1.07 -6.27 4.80
C ALA A 38 -0.40 -6.27 4.36
N GLU A 39 -0.68 -6.67 3.12
CA GLU A 39 -2.05 -6.80 2.59
C GLU A 39 -2.87 -7.84 3.37
N ILE A 40 -2.30 -9.02 3.66
CA ILE A 40 -2.98 -10.05 4.47
C ILE A 40 -3.27 -9.53 5.89
N ALA A 41 -2.30 -8.83 6.50
CA ALA A 41 -2.50 -8.24 7.82
C ALA A 41 -3.61 -7.17 7.79
N PHE A 42 -3.62 -6.32 6.76
CA PHE A 42 -4.65 -5.29 6.59
C PHE A 42 -6.03 -5.91 6.33
N ALA A 43 -6.14 -6.94 5.50
CA ALA A 43 -7.39 -7.68 5.27
C ALA A 43 -8.00 -8.18 6.58
N LYS A 44 -7.18 -8.81 7.43
CA LYS A 44 -7.63 -9.28 8.75
C LYS A 44 -8.06 -8.15 9.68
N TRP A 45 -7.32 -7.05 9.67
CA TRP A 45 -7.61 -5.91 10.53
C TRP A 45 -8.86 -5.13 10.08
N SER A 46 -9.05 -4.94 8.77
CA SER A 46 -10.14 -4.16 8.17
C SER A 46 -11.41 -4.98 7.92
N ASN A 47 -11.29 -6.31 7.88
CA ASN A 47 -12.33 -7.25 7.41
C ASN A 47 -12.73 -7.02 5.94
N LEU A 48 -11.81 -6.47 5.13
CA LEU A 48 -11.96 -6.36 3.68
C LEU A 48 -11.30 -7.55 2.98
N ASN A 49 -11.81 -7.91 1.80
CA ASN A 49 -11.19 -8.91 0.95
C ASN A 49 -10.05 -8.27 0.14
N PRO A 50 -8.83 -8.84 0.18
CA PRO A 50 -7.74 -8.36 -0.65
C PRO A 50 -7.97 -8.72 -2.12
N ASP A 51 -7.58 -7.85 -3.03
CA ASP A 51 -7.47 -8.18 -4.45
C ASP A 51 -6.12 -8.86 -4.71
N LEU A 52 -6.09 -10.19 -4.59
CA LEU A 52 -4.92 -11.01 -4.86
C LEU A 52 -4.79 -11.42 -6.34
N SER A 53 -5.56 -10.82 -7.23
CA SER A 53 -5.51 -11.15 -8.65
C SER A 53 -4.18 -10.75 -9.29
N GLU A 54 -3.66 -11.60 -10.18
CA GLU A 54 -2.48 -11.30 -11.00
C GLU A 54 -2.89 -10.34 -12.12
N LYS A 55 -2.31 -9.14 -12.14
CA LYS A 55 -2.51 -8.17 -13.23
C LYS A 55 -1.21 -7.96 -13.99
N ILE A 56 -1.23 -8.20 -15.29
CA ILE A 56 -0.06 -8.15 -16.19
C ILE A 56 0.64 -6.78 -16.17
N HIS A 57 -0.07 -5.71 -15.86
CA HIS A 57 0.45 -4.34 -15.81
C HIS A 57 0.48 -3.73 -14.40
N GLY A 58 0.41 -4.56 -13.36
CA GLY A 58 0.17 -4.12 -11.99
C GLY A 58 -1.31 -3.80 -11.75
N ASP A 59 -1.69 -3.74 -10.47
CA ASP A 59 -3.06 -3.54 -10.01
C ASP A 59 -3.54 -2.08 -10.04
N GLY A 60 -2.76 -1.18 -10.65
CA GLY A 60 -3.04 0.24 -10.62
C GLY A 60 -2.88 0.85 -9.22
N CYS A 61 -2.03 0.23 -8.36
CA CYS A 61 -1.79 0.64 -6.97
C CYS A 61 -3.08 0.64 -6.12
N LYS A 62 -3.87 -0.44 -6.22
CA LYS A 62 -5.12 -0.63 -5.47
C LYS A 62 -5.15 -2.06 -4.93
N ASP A 63 -5.05 -2.20 -3.63
CA ASP A 63 -5.06 -3.50 -2.94
C ASP A 63 -6.44 -3.84 -2.38
N PHE A 64 -7.22 -2.80 -2.03
CA PHE A 64 -8.57 -2.94 -1.48
C PHE A 64 -9.48 -1.84 -2.02
N GLU A 65 -10.77 -2.14 -2.01
CA GLU A 65 -11.82 -1.15 -2.24
C GLU A 65 -12.96 -1.32 -1.24
N PHE A 66 -13.64 -0.23 -0.94
CA PHE A 66 -14.85 -0.23 -0.13
C PHE A 66 -15.81 0.87 -0.57
N GLN A 67 -17.10 0.64 -0.37
CA GLN A 67 -18.12 1.60 -0.73
C GLN A 67 -18.54 2.42 0.48
N ILE A 68 -18.55 3.73 0.34
CA ILE A 68 -19.13 4.64 1.33
C ILE A 68 -20.13 5.56 0.64
N LYS A 69 -21.41 5.50 1.06
CA LYS A 69 -22.52 6.16 0.36
C LYS A 69 -22.52 5.79 -1.13
N ASN A 70 -22.43 6.77 -2.02
CA ASN A 70 -22.44 6.57 -3.47
C ASN A 70 -21.02 6.60 -4.11
N ARG A 71 -19.97 6.40 -3.30
CA ARG A 71 -18.58 6.45 -3.77
C ARG A 71 -17.86 5.16 -3.41
N VAL A 72 -17.08 4.65 -4.36
CA VAL A 72 -16.07 3.62 -4.11
C VAL A 72 -14.76 4.31 -3.80
N LEU A 73 -14.14 3.99 -2.67
CA LEU A 73 -12.80 4.42 -2.29
C LEU A 73 -11.85 3.24 -2.37
N THR A 74 -10.64 3.53 -2.79
CA THR A 74 -9.59 2.53 -2.97
C THR A 74 -8.45 2.74 -1.98
N ILE A 75 -7.80 1.65 -1.57
CA ILE A 75 -6.69 1.64 -0.60
C ILE A 75 -5.49 0.94 -1.22
N ASP A 76 -4.31 1.51 -1.00
CA ASP A 76 -3.01 0.96 -1.40
C ASP A 76 -2.14 0.82 -0.14
N ILE A 77 -1.57 -0.37 0.07
CA ILE A 77 -0.75 -0.72 1.24
C ILE A 77 0.72 -0.62 0.87
N LYS A 78 1.43 0.27 1.53
CA LYS A 78 2.86 0.47 1.38
C LYS A 78 3.62 -0.19 2.53
N ALA A 79 4.35 -1.25 2.21
CA ALA A 79 5.15 -1.99 3.19
C ALA A 79 6.62 -1.56 3.14
N ALA A 80 7.24 -1.38 4.31
CA ALA A 80 8.65 -1.05 4.41
C ALA A 80 9.28 -1.65 5.67
N ARG A 81 10.55 -2.09 5.60
CA ARG A 81 11.33 -2.48 6.79
C ARG A 81 11.72 -1.28 7.64
N LYS A 82 11.91 -0.12 7.01
CA LYS A 82 12.21 1.15 7.68
C LYS A 82 11.10 2.16 7.31
N PRO A 83 9.95 2.12 7.99
CA PRO A 83 8.75 2.88 7.61
C PRO A 83 8.82 4.33 8.09
N PHE A 84 9.90 5.06 7.74
CA PHE A 84 10.06 6.47 8.14
C PHE A 84 9.10 7.40 7.39
N ASN A 85 8.84 7.10 6.10
CA ASN A 85 8.02 7.95 5.25
C ASN A 85 7.02 7.11 4.45
N LEU A 86 5.81 7.64 4.34
CA LEU A 86 4.86 7.23 3.31
C LEU A 86 5.27 7.90 2.00
N LEU A 87 5.48 7.10 0.96
CA LEU A 87 5.93 7.56 -0.35
C LEU A 87 4.87 7.34 -1.41
N LEU A 88 4.69 8.33 -2.29
CA LEU A 88 3.89 8.23 -3.50
C LEU A 88 4.73 8.70 -4.68
N LYS A 89 5.04 7.79 -5.62
CA LYS A 89 5.78 8.15 -6.83
C LYS A 89 4.99 9.18 -7.65
N GLU A 90 5.66 10.24 -8.08
CA GLU A 90 5.04 11.30 -8.88
C GLU A 90 4.41 10.76 -10.17
N GLN A 91 5.11 9.85 -10.84
CA GLN A 91 4.62 9.21 -12.06
C GLN A 91 3.35 8.36 -11.86
N ASP A 92 3.14 7.81 -10.65
CA ASP A 92 2.00 6.95 -10.31
C ASP A 92 0.84 7.74 -9.69
N ALA A 93 1.03 9.04 -9.42
CA ALA A 93 0.08 9.88 -8.70
C ALA A 93 -1.34 9.88 -9.30
N LYS A 94 -1.46 9.86 -10.63
CA LYS A 94 -2.78 9.88 -11.30
C LYS A 94 -3.59 8.61 -11.06
N ARG A 95 -2.94 7.45 -11.07
CA ARG A 95 -3.57 6.11 -10.92
C ARG A 95 -3.49 5.55 -9.51
N SER A 96 -2.85 6.23 -8.56
CA SER A 96 -2.77 5.77 -7.18
C SER A 96 -4.15 5.70 -6.52
N ALA A 97 -4.25 4.87 -5.47
CA ALA A 97 -5.45 4.75 -4.66
C ALA A 97 -5.83 6.04 -3.94
N ASP A 98 -7.08 6.16 -3.49
CA ASP A 98 -7.59 7.32 -2.75
C ASP A 98 -6.97 7.43 -1.35
N ILE A 99 -6.63 6.29 -0.76
CA ILE A 99 -6.07 6.15 0.58
C ILE A 99 -4.78 5.33 0.48
N LEU A 100 -3.74 5.81 1.14
CA LEU A 100 -2.44 5.15 1.24
C LEU A 100 -2.18 4.79 2.70
N VAL A 101 -1.83 3.54 2.97
CA VAL A 101 -1.52 3.03 4.32
C VAL A 101 -0.05 2.65 4.39
N LEU A 102 0.67 3.12 5.40
CA LEU A 102 2.07 2.73 5.64
C LEU A 102 2.14 1.63 6.68
N CYS A 103 2.80 0.54 6.33
CA CYS A 103 3.09 -0.59 7.21
C CYS A 103 4.60 -0.74 7.41
N GLY A 104 5.00 -0.94 8.65
CA GLY A 104 6.33 -1.41 9.00
C GLY A 104 6.34 -2.93 9.11
N ILE A 105 7.36 -3.57 8.56
CA ILE A 105 7.56 -5.03 8.67
C ILE A 105 8.82 -5.29 9.47
N ASP A 106 8.66 -5.98 10.60
CA ASP A 106 9.76 -6.43 11.46
C ASP A 106 9.68 -7.94 11.59
N GLU A 107 10.72 -8.64 11.12
CA GLU A 107 10.77 -10.11 11.03
C GLU A 107 9.48 -10.70 10.44
N ASN A 108 8.55 -11.11 11.30
CA ASN A 108 7.27 -11.71 10.92
C ASN A 108 6.05 -10.88 11.38
N ALA A 109 6.27 -9.67 11.89
CA ALA A 109 5.22 -8.80 12.41
C ALA A 109 4.96 -7.62 11.47
N VAL A 110 3.70 -7.29 11.29
CA VAL A 110 3.24 -6.10 10.56
C VAL A 110 2.74 -5.07 11.55
N LYS A 111 3.32 -3.88 11.51
CA LYS A 111 2.90 -2.73 12.31
C LYS A 111 2.30 -1.66 11.40
N PHE A 112 1.05 -1.28 11.63
CA PHE A 112 0.43 -0.15 10.94
C PHE A 112 0.97 1.16 11.51
N MET A 113 1.64 1.95 10.67
CA MET A 113 2.24 3.23 11.05
C MET A 113 1.24 4.38 10.95
N GLY A 114 0.27 4.27 10.06
CA GLY A 114 -0.75 5.28 9.81
C GLY A 114 -1.15 5.33 8.34
N TRP A 115 -2.00 6.29 8.01
CA TRP A 115 -2.55 6.43 6.66
C TRP A 115 -2.73 7.89 6.26
N GLU A 116 -2.89 8.13 4.95
CA GLU A 116 -3.19 9.46 4.44
C GLU A 116 -4.03 9.40 3.15
N HIS A 117 -4.80 10.44 2.89
CA HIS A 117 -5.48 10.64 1.62
C HIS A 117 -4.50 11.02 0.51
N LYS A 118 -4.70 10.48 -0.68
CA LYS A 118 -3.97 10.86 -1.89
C LYS A 118 -3.95 12.37 -2.12
N SER A 119 -5.09 13.04 -1.96
CA SER A 119 -5.20 14.49 -2.15
C SER A 119 -4.27 15.29 -1.23
N ILE A 120 -4.03 14.79 -0.02
CA ILE A 120 -3.06 15.40 0.90
C ILE A 120 -1.64 15.06 0.47
N MET A 121 -1.37 13.82 0.06
CA MET A 121 -0.03 13.45 -0.43
C MET A 121 0.41 14.32 -1.62
N LEU A 122 -0.50 14.68 -2.53
CA LEU A 122 -0.19 15.47 -3.73
C LEU A 122 0.23 16.93 -3.44
N ILE A 123 0.01 17.43 -2.23
CA ILE A 123 0.46 18.77 -1.81
C ILE A 123 1.67 18.72 -0.86
N MET A 124 2.18 17.51 -0.57
CA MET A 124 3.36 17.32 0.27
C MET A 124 4.65 17.62 -0.50
N PRO A 125 5.77 17.87 0.21
CA PRO A 125 7.08 17.99 -0.41
C PRO A 125 7.44 16.79 -1.27
N LYS A 126 8.28 17.03 -2.28
CA LYS A 126 8.79 16.01 -3.19
C LYS A 126 10.30 15.86 -3.04
N LYS A 127 10.80 14.63 -3.15
CA LYS A 127 12.22 14.33 -3.08
C LYS A 127 12.55 13.02 -3.80
N ASP A 128 13.74 12.97 -4.42
CA ASP A 128 14.38 11.70 -4.76
C ASP A 128 15.15 11.18 -3.53
N PHE A 129 14.79 9.99 -3.08
CA PHE A 129 15.44 9.29 -1.96
C PHE A 129 16.62 8.40 -2.42
N GLY A 130 17.15 8.62 -3.62
CA GLY A 130 18.21 7.82 -4.20
C GLY A 130 17.71 6.64 -5.03
N TYR A 131 16.43 6.62 -5.38
CA TYR A 131 15.81 5.56 -6.17
C TYR A 131 15.73 5.90 -7.67
N GLY A 132 16.17 7.11 -8.07
CA GLY A 132 16.11 7.57 -9.46
C GLY A 132 14.74 8.06 -9.91
N TYR A 133 13.82 8.32 -8.99
CA TYR A 133 12.52 8.93 -9.26
C TYR A 133 12.02 9.78 -8.09
N ILE A 134 11.19 10.77 -8.41
CA ILE A 134 10.63 11.71 -7.45
C ILE A 134 9.45 11.09 -6.71
N ASN A 135 9.41 11.26 -5.40
CA ASN A 135 8.30 10.87 -4.55
C ASN A 135 7.73 12.08 -3.82
N TYR A 136 6.40 12.19 -3.73
CA TYR A 136 5.76 12.89 -2.62
C TYR A 136 6.01 12.09 -1.35
N TYR A 137 6.29 12.74 -0.24
CA TYR A 137 6.56 12.06 1.01
C TYR A 137 5.92 12.73 2.20
N ARG A 138 5.55 11.93 3.20
CA ARG A 138 5.09 12.37 4.50
C ARG A 138 5.68 11.48 5.59
N HIS A 139 6.28 12.10 6.60
CA HIS A 139 6.89 11.36 7.70
C HIS A 139 5.83 10.56 8.47
N SER A 140 6.19 9.36 8.93
CA SER A 140 5.26 8.43 9.61
C SER A 140 4.61 9.04 10.86
N SER A 141 5.31 9.91 11.60
CA SER A 141 4.75 10.61 12.76
C SER A 141 3.67 11.64 12.44
N GLN A 142 3.51 12.00 11.16
CA GLN A 142 2.53 12.99 10.69
C GLN A 142 1.30 12.32 10.05
N LEU A 143 1.31 10.99 9.92
CA LEU A 143 0.21 10.24 9.34
C LEU A 143 -0.99 10.22 10.29
N ARG A 144 -2.17 10.06 9.70
CA ARG A 144 -3.41 9.87 10.44
C ARG A 144 -3.39 8.53 11.19
N PRO A 145 -3.88 8.48 12.43
CA PRO A 145 -3.92 7.24 13.19
C PRO A 145 -4.91 6.25 12.58
N MET A 146 -4.58 4.95 12.62
CA MET A 146 -5.38 3.87 12.05
C MET A 146 -6.82 3.79 12.61
N GLY A 147 -7.05 4.23 13.85
CA GLY A 147 -8.39 4.30 14.43
C GLY A 147 -9.36 5.17 13.62
N GLN A 148 -8.88 6.24 12.99
CA GLN A 148 -9.72 7.06 12.11
C GLN A 148 -10.10 6.31 10.82
N LEU A 149 -9.20 5.53 10.25
CA LEU A 149 -9.52 4.69 9.09
C LEU A 149 -10.52 3.60 9.47
N LYS A 150 -10.36 2.99 10.65
CA LYS A 150 -11.31 1.99 11.16
C LYS A 150 -12.72 2.56 11.27
N ASN A 151 -12.86 3.74 11.85
CA ASN A 151 -14.15 4.43 11.95
C ASN A 151 -14.77 4.68 10.56
N LEU A 152 -13.96 5.08 9.58
CA LEU A 152 -14.41 5.29 8.20
C LEU A 152 -14.94 3.99 7.57
N LEU A 153 -14.25 2.88 7.77
CA LEU A 153 -14.67 1.55 7.29
C LEU A 153 -15.95 1.06 7.99
N GLU A 154 -16.08 1.28 9.29
CA GLU A 154 -17.29 0.94 10.05
C GLU A 154 -18.51 1.76 9.61
N MET A 155 -18.33 3.05 9.33
CA MET A 155 -19.38 3.90 8.75
C MET A 155 -19.83 3.40 7.37
N ALA A 156 -18.89 2.92 6.55
CA ALA A 156 -19.19 2.35 5.25
C ALA A 156 -20.06 1.08 5.39
N ASN A 157 -19.71 0.19 6.31
CA ASN A 157 -20.45 -1.05 6.57
C ASN A 157 -21.85 -0.80 7.16
N ASN A 158 -22.01 0.23 8.00
CA ASN A 158 -23.29 0.57 8.63
C ASN A 158 -24.23 1.36 7.71
N GLY A 159 -23.72 2.02 6.69
CA GLY A 159 -24.51 2.74 5.68
C GLY A 159 -25.15 1.86 4.60
N LEU A 160 -24.84 0.57 4.60
CA LEU A 160 -25.38 -0.44 3.69
C LEU A 160 -26.59 -1.22 4.26
N LYS A 161 -27.12 -0.79 5.42
CA LYS A 161 -28.34 -1.37 6.03
C LYS A 161 -29.56 -0.53 5.74
#